data_80f756200ba7294e88dc706f469d0eb8
#
_entry.id   80f756200ba7294e88dc706f469d0eb8
#
_cell.length_a   1.000
_cell.length_b   1.000
_cell.length_c   1.000
_cell.angle_alpha   90.00
_cell.angle_beta   90.00
_cell.angle_gamma   90.00
#
_symmetry.space_group_name_H-M   'P 1'
#
loop_
_entity.id
_entity.type
_entity.pdbx_description
1 polymer ?
#
loop_
_entity_poly.entity_id
_entity_poly.type
_entity_poly.pdbx_seq_one_letter_code
_entity_poly.pdbx_strand_id
1 'polypeptide(L)'
;WFWLGIACCFGIYSLYTYLTLKLKVREAVRIPGGWECDRIETAFILGFIRPNIYIPMGMTPEEQRYILAHERTHLDKGDHWFKMVGFLALALHWFNPLVWAAYILLCKDIEIACDERVVQFMELEERKAYSAALLNCSTNRAHFAACPVAFGEVSVKERIKSVLSYKKPGFWISLVGVIAIVFVAVCLVTSPARKDAAAAGDTEPTSVSDAVSVHNVDELLAAIAPDTVIRLEPGTYNLSGAKGYGLPSESPYYAWTEKYDGFELMLQNVKNLTIRGSGKVSTPLECDP
;
A
#
# COMPACT_ATOMS: atom_id res chain seq x y z
N TRP A 1 -19.44 9.95 -0.97
CA TRP A 1 -20.05 9.77 -2.30
C TRP A 1 -19.09 10.12 -3.44
N PHE A 2 -18.30 11.19 -3.31
CA PHE A 2 -17.34 11.62 -4.34
C PHE A 2 -16.28 10.54 -4.65
N TRP A 3 -15.74 9.89 -3.64
CA TRP A 3 -14.78 8.79 -3.78
C TRP A 3 -15.36 7.60 -4.57
N LEU A 4 -16.58 7.16 -4.22
CA LEU A 4 -17.30 6.11 -4.96
C LEU A 4 -17.57 6.51 -6.42
N GLY A 5 -17.91 7.78 -6.67
CA GLY A 5 -18.13 8.30 -8.01
C GLY A 5 -16.92 8.10 -8.92
N ILE A 6 -15.72 8.44 -8.44
CA ILE A 6 -14.48 8.25 -9.20
C ILE A 6 -14.15 6.78 -9.40
N ALA A 7 -14.29 5.94 -8.36
CA ALA A 7 -14.09 4.49 -8.51
C ALA A 7 -15.05 3.87 -9.55
N CYS A 8 -16.31 4.32 -9.58
CA CYS A 8 -17.28 3.92 -10.60
C CYS A 8 -16.86 4.38 -12.01
N CYS A 9 -16.32 5.60 -12.16
CA CYS A 9 -15.78 6.08 -13.43
C CYS A 9 -14.66 5.17 -13.96
N PHE A 10 -13.74 4.72 -13.11
CA PHE A 10 -12.71 3.73 -13.49
C PHE A 10 -13.33 2.42 -13.98
N GLY A 11 -14.37 1.93 -13.29
CA GLY A 11 -15.10 0.72 -13.68
C GLY A 11 -15.80 0.87 -15.04
N ILE A 12 -16.52 1.98 -15.24
CA ILE A 12 -17.23 2.29 -16.49
C ILE A 12 -16.23 2.42 -17.65
N TYR A 13 -15.12 3.12 -17.43
CA TYR A 13 -14.07 3.27 -18.44
C TYR A 13 -13.45 1.92 -18.80
N SER A 14 -13.17 1.07 -17.81
CA SER A 14 -12.64 -0.28 -18.03
C SER A 14 -13.62 -1.15 -18.83
N LEU A 15 -14.91 -1.08 -18.49
CA LEU A 15 -15.96 -1.81 -19.24
C LEU A 15 -16.08 -1.30 -20.67
N TYR A 16 -16.07 0.00 -20.88
CA TYR A 16 -16.12 0.61 -22.20
C TYR A 16 -14.94 0.15 -23.08
N THR A 17 -13.71 0.20 -22.56
CA THR A 17 -12.51 -0.25 -23.30
C THR A 17 -12.55 -1.74 -23.60
N TYR A 18 -13.01 -2.56 -22.66
CA TYR A 18 -13.21 -4.00 -22.88
C TYR A 18 -14.21 -4.29 -24.02
N LEU A 19 -15.36 -3.61 -24.00
CA LEU A 19 -16.38 -3.77 -25.03
C LEU A 19 -15.88 -3.31 -26.40
N THR A 20 -15.17 -2.18 -26.46
CA THR A 20 -14.55 -1.66 -27.69
C THR A 20 -13.54 -2.65 -28.27
N LEU A 21 -12.67 -3.23 -27.43
CA LEU A 21 -11.73 -4.27 -27.87
C LEU A 21 -12.45 -5.51 -28.36
N LYS A 22 -13.49 -5.95 -27.65
CA LYS A 22 -14.31 -7.10 -28.05
C LYS A 22 -14.98 -6.91 -29.41
N LEU A 23 -15.42 -5.69 -29.71
CA LEU A 23 -15.98 -5.36 -31.02
C LEU A 23 -14.93 -5.36 -32.13
N LYS A 24 -13.71 -4.85 -31.84
CA LYS A 24 -12.60 -4.85 -32.81
C LYS A 24 -12.17 -6.24 -33.22
N VAL A 25 -12.13 -7.19 -32.28
CA VAL A 25 -11.69 -8.57 -32.56
C VAL A 25 -12.81 -9.50 -33.03
N ARG A 26 -14.02 -8.97 -33.29
CA ARG A 26 -15.16 -9.78 -33.68
C ARG A 26 -14.95 -10.53 -35.01
N GLU A 27 -14.17 -9.94 -35.91
CA GLU A 27 -13.86 -10.47 -37.25
C GLU A 27 -12.51 -11.20 -37.29
N ALA A 28 -11.92 -11.49 -36.14
CA ALA A 28 -10.65 -12.17 -36.05
C ALA A 28 -10.72 -13.60 -36.63
N VAL A 29 -9.69 -13.99 -37.36
CA VAL A 29 -9.54 -15.29 -37.99
C VAL A 29 -8.78 -16.22 -37.06
N ARG A 30 -9.24 -17.47 -36.94
CA ARG A 30 -8.59 -18.46 -36.09
C ARG A 30 -7.32 -18.98 -36.71
N ILE A 31 -6.24 -18.96 -35.97
CA ILE A 31 -4.92 -19.52 -36.35
C ILE A 31 -4.47 -20.54 -35.29
N PRO A 32 -3.46 -21.39 -35.59
CA PRO A 32 -2.87 -22.27 -34.59
C PRO A 32 -2.30 -21.47 -33.40
N GLY A 33 -2.89 -21.65 -32.23
CA GLY A 33 -2.45 -21.00 -30.99
C GLY A 33 -3.12 -19.68 -30.63
N GLY A 34 -3.97 -19.09 -31.51
CA GLY A 34 -4.64 -17.83 -31.22
C GLY A 34 -5.60 -17.37 -32.31
N TRP A 35 -5.78 -16.06 -32.41
CA TRP A 35 -6.61 -15.39 -33.40
C TRP A 35 -5.84 -14.22 -34.03
N GLU A 36 -5.92 -14.07 -35.32
CA GLU A 36 -5.31 -12.99 -36.09
C GLU A 36 -6.36 -11.97 -36.49
N CYS A 37 -6.04 -10.66 -36.33
CA CYS A 37 -6.97 -9.59 -36.63
C CYS A 37 -6.22 -8.41 -37.28
N ASP A 38 -6.85 -7.80 -38.30
CA ASP A 38 -6.35 -6.64 -39.04
C ASP A 38 -6.57 -5.31 -38.32
N ARG A 39 -7.51 -5.27 -37.35
CA ARG A 39 -7.92 -4.04 -36.63
C ARG A 39 -7.14 -3.79 -35.36
N ILE A 40 -6.12 -4.59 -35.08
CA ILE A 40 -5.27 -4.46 -33.90
C ILE A 40 -3.83 -4.29 -34.32
N GLU A 41 -3.08 -3.49 -33.56
CA GLU A 41 -1.68 -3.18 -33.84
C GLU A 41 -0.72 -3.94 -32.92
N THR A 42 -1.22 -4.48 -31.82
CA THR A 42 -0.44 -5.20 -30.82
C THR A 42 -1.11 -6.51 -30.44
N ALA A 43 -0.30 -7.48 -30.04
CA ALA A 43 -0.81 -8.70 -29.43
C ALA A 43 -1.40 -8.42 -28.04
N PHE A 44 -2.46 -9.14 -27.67
CA PHE A 44 -3.05 -9.08 -26.33
C PHE A 44 -3.94 -10.28 -26.07
N ILE A 45 -4.25 -10.47 -24.79
CA ILE A 45 -5.18 -11.48 -24.30
C ILE A 45 -6.51 -10.81 -23.96
N LEU A 46 -7.61 -11.37 -24.47
CA LEU A 46 -8.96 -10.90 -24.16
C LEU A 46 -9.84 -12.02 -23.61
N GLY A 47 -10.55 -11.75 -22.53
CA GLY A 47 -11.47 -12.66 -21.86
C GLY A 47 -11.04 -12.97 -20.43
N PHE A 48 -12.02 -13.12 -19.50
CA PHE A 48 -11.75 -13.46 -18.10
C PHE A 48 -11.78 -14.98 -17.86
N ILE A 49 -12.88 -15.62 -18.24
CA ILE A 49 -13.11 -17.05 -17.96
C ILE A 49 -12.49 -17.92 -19.04
N ARG A 50 -12.52 -17.46 -20.29
CA ARG A 50 -11.95 -18.13 -21.46
C ARG A 50 -11.10 -17.14 -22.24
N PRO A 51 -9.90 -16.85 -21.76
CA PRO A 51 -9.02 -15.91 -22.42
C PRO A 51 -8.53 -16.46 -23.75
N ASN A 52 -8.53 -15.61 -24.78
CA ASN A 52 -7.99 -15.91 -26.09
C ASN A 52 -6.88 -14.93 -26.42
N ILE A 53 -5.87 -15.42 -27.15
CA ILE A 53 -4.75 -14.61 -27.66
C ILE A 53 -5.13 -14.03 -29.00
N TYR A 54 -4.96 -12.73 -29.17
CA TYR A 54 -5.15 -12.01 -30.42
C TYR A 54 -3.84 -11.39 -30.86
N ILE A 55 -3.46 -11.57 -32.11
CA ILE A 55 -2.24 -11.01 -32.71
C ILE A 55 -2.57 -10.18 -33.95
N PRO A 56 -1.79 -9.14 -34.27
CA PRO A 56 -1.98 -8.36 -35.47
C PRO A 56 -1.62 -9.17 -36.74
N MET A 57 -2.29 -8.82 -37.82
CA MET A 57 -2.00 -9.38 -39.15
C MET A 57 -0.66 -8.85 -39.70
N GLY A 58 -0.03 -9.66 -40.56
CA GLY A 58 1.20 -9.24 -41.26
C GLY A 58 2.51 -9.53 -40.52
N MET A 59 2.50 -10.26 -39.44
CA MET A 59 3.71 -10.78 -38.80
C MET A 59 4.35 -11.91 -39.60
N THR A 60 5.68 -11.97 -39.59
CA THR A 60 6.38 -13.15 -40.10
C THR A 60 6.07 -14.39 -39.25
N PRO A 61 6.13 -15.62 -39.80
CA PRO A 61 5.88 -16.85 -39.03
C PRO A 61 6.77 -16.98 -37.79
N GLU A 62 7.97 -16.43 -37.86
CA GLU A 62 8.94 -16.44 -36.76
C GLU A 62 8.55 -15.47 -35.64
N GLU A 63 8.21 -14.24 -35.99
CA GLU A 63 7.67 -13.24 -35.02
C GLU A 63 6.39 -13.75 -34.37
N GLN A 64 5.48 -14.31 -35.15
CA GLN A 64 4.24 -14.88 -34.66
C GLN A 64 4.49 -15.97 -33.60
N ARG A 65 5.46 -16.86 -33.84
CA ARG A 65 5.84 -17.91 -32.88
C ARG A 65 6.32 -17.31 -31.56
N TYR A 66 7.17 -16.29 -31.61
CA TYR A 66 7.71 -15.65 -30.41
C TYR A 66 6.63 -14.89 -29.62
N ILE A 67 5.81 -14.13 -30.31
CA ILE A 67 4.73 -13.37 -29.67
C ILE A 67 3.67 -14.29 -29.08
N LEU A 68 3.27 -15.36 -29.80
CA LEU A 68 2.34 -16.35 -29.24
C LEU A 68 2.92 -17.07 -28.01
N ALA A 69 4.23 -17.38 -28.00
CA ALA A 69 4.89 -17.96 -26.83
C ALA A 69 4.86 -17.01 -25.63
N HIS A 70 5.07 -15.70 -25.86
CA HIS A 70 4.97 -14.67 -24.84
C HIS A 70 3.55 -14.56 -24.26
N GLU A 71 2.54 -14.36 -25.10
CA GLU A 71 1.15 -14.25 -24.68
C GLU A 71 0.64 -15.52 -23.97
N ARG A 72 1.09 -16.70 -24.46
CA ARG A 72 0.75 -17.97 -23.81
C ARG A 72 1.35 -18.08 -22.41
N THR A 73 2.56 -17.56 -22.20
CA THR A 73 3.18 -17.53 -20.88
C THR A 73 2.35 -16.70 -19.89
N HIS A 74 1.78 -15.57 -20.32
CA HIS A 74 0.85 -14.79 -19.50
C HIS A 74 -0.41 -15.58 -19.12
N LEU A 75 -0.95 -16.38 -20.05
CA LEU A 75 -2.10 -17.25 -19.76
C LEU A 75 -1.75 -18.34 -18.74
N ASP A 76 -0.64 -19.03 -18.95
CA ASP A 76 -0.20 -20.13 -18.11
C ASP A 76 0.10 -19.68 -16.67
N LYS A 77 0.53 -18.43 -16.49
CA LYS A 77 0.75 -17.81 -15.17
C LYS A 77 -0.51 -17.20 -14.56
N GLY A 78 -1.55 -16.99 -15.34
CA GLY A 78 -2.76 -16.30 -14.87
C GLY A 78 -2.56 -14.80 -14.61
N ASP A 79 -1.63 -14.16 -15.32
CA ASP A 79 -1.24 -12.74 -15.13
C ASP A 79 -2.42 -11.77 -15.28
N HIS A 80 -3.42 -12.12 -16.08
CA HIS A 80 -4.65 -11.35 -16.25
C HIS A 80 -5.44 -11.19 -14.92
N TRP A 81 -5.39 -12.18 -14.03
CA TRP A 81 -6.00 -12.08 -12.71
C TRP A 81 -5.24 -11.12 -11.79
N PHE A 82 -3.91 -11.21 -11.79
CA PHE A 82 -3.08 -10.31 -10.98
C PHE A 82 -3.21 -8.85 -11.45
N LYS A 83 -3.20 -8.61 -12.76
CA LYS A 83 -3.43 -7.27 -13.33
C LYS A 83 -4.82 -6.74 -12.97
N MET A 84 -5.86 -7.58 -12.97
CA MET A 84 -7.21 -7.18 -12.61
C MET A 84 -7.33 -6.81 -11.12
N VAL A 85 -6.78 -7.64 -10.23
CA VAL A 85 -6.79 -7.36 -8.78
C VAL A 85 -6.00 -6.08 -8.47
N GLY A 86 -4.83 -5.91 -9.11
CA GLY A 86 -4.04 -4.68 -8.98
C GLY A 86 -4.79 -3.45 -9.46
N PHE A 87 -5.50 -3.55 -10.58
CA PHE A 87 -6.34 -2.46 -11.10
C PHE A 87 -7.53 -2.15 -10.18
N LEU A 88 -8.16 -3.15 -9.61
CA LEU A 88 -9.23 -2.95 -8.62
C LEU A 88 -8.70 -2.22 -7.37
N ALA A 89 -7.54 -2.62 -6.87
CA ALA A 89 -6.89 -1.94 -5.76
C ALA A 89 -6.58 -0.48 -6.11
N LEU A 90 -6.08 -0.22 -7.34
CA LEU A 90 -5.83 1.13 -7.84
C LEU A 90 -7.11 1.95 -7.92
N ALA A 91 -8.19 1.40 -8.47
CA ALA A 91 -9.48 2.08 -8.59
C ALA A 91 -10.10 2.43 -7.23
N LEU A 92 -9.90 1.57 -6.22
CA LEU A 92 -10.36 1.82 -4.85
C LEU A 92 -9.49 2.85 -4.12
N HIS A 93 -8.18 2.91 -4.41
CA HIS A 93 -7.23 3.81 -3.76
C HIS A 93 -6.65 4.83 -4.75
N TRP A 94 -7.44 5.27 -5.71
CA TRP A 94 -7.05 6.15 -6.81
C TRP A 94 -6.31 7.42 -6.36
N PHE A 95 -6.59 7.91 -5.15
CA PHE A 95 -6.00 9.12 -4.56
C PHE A 95 -4.59 8.90 -3.97
N ASN A 96 -4.15 7.65 -3.83
CA ASN A 96 -2.87 7.32 -3.21
C ASN A 96 -1.79 7.10 -4.28
N PRO A 97 -0.77 7.97 -4.40
CA PRO A 97 0.28 7.85 -5.40
C PRO A 97 1.15 6.58 -5.25
N LEU A 98 1.25 6.04 -4.03
CA LEU A 98 1.98 4.79 -3.79
C LEU A 98 1.30 3.59 -4.44
N VAL A 99 -0.03 3.57 -4.49
CA VAL A 99 -0.78 2.49 -5.16
C VAL A 99 -0.61 2.57 -6.67
N TRP A 100 -0.50 3.77 -7.25
CA TRP A 100 -0.14 3.95 -8.66
C TRP A 100 1.25 3.40 -8.95
N ALA A 101 2.24 3.78 -8.14
CA ALA A 101 3.61 3.27 -8.27
C ALA A 101 3.65 1.75 -8.13
N ALA A 102 2.97 1.18 -7.15
CA ALA A 102 2.88 -0.27 -6.94
C ALA A 102 2.23 -0.98 -8.14
N TYR A 103 1.17 -0.43 -8.73
CA TYR A 103 0.52 -1.01 -9.90
C TYR A 103 1.42 -0.97 -11.15
N ILE A 104 2.14 0.14 -11.38
CA ILE A 104 3.11 0.26 -12.48
C ILE A 104 4.23 -0.75 -12.31
N LEU A 105 4.78 -0.89 -11.10
CA LEU A 105 5.82 -1.87 -10.80
C LEU A 105 5.32 -3.31 -10.97
N LEU A 106 4.11 -3.61 -10.50
CA LEU A 106 3.47 -4.92 -10.68
C LEU A 106 3.38 -5.29 -12.17
N CYS A 107 2.89 -4.37 -13.01
CA CYS A 107 2.80 -4.61 -14.45
C CYS A 107 4.19 -4.81 -15.07
N LYS A 108 5.19 -4.03 -14.64
CA LYS A 108 6.57 -4.16 -15.06
C LYS A 108 7.16 -5.52 -14.72
N ASP A 109 7.00 -5.96 -13.49
CA ASP A 109 7.53 -7.23 -13.01
C ASP A 109 6.87 -8.43 -13.71
N ILE A 110 5.58 -8.34 -14.00
CA ILE A 110 4.86 -9.36 -14.79
C ILE A 110 5.46 -9.49 -16.19
N GLU A 111 5.72 -8.38 -16.89
CA GLU A 111 6.31 -8.40 -18.24
C GLU A 111 7.74 -8.98 -18.23
N ILE A 112 8.59 -8.52 -17.31
CA ILE A 112 9.96 -9.03 -17.17
C ILE A 112 9.95 -10.53 -16.84
N ALA A 113 9.12 -10.96 -15.89
CA ALA A 113 9.01 -12.37 -15.51
C ALA A 113 8.42 -13.25 -16.62
N CYS A 114 7.60 -12.69 -17.52
CA CYS A 114 7.14 -13.37 -18.72
C CYS A 114 8.26 -13.53 -19.73
N ASP A 115 8.98 -12.44 -20.03
CA ASP A 115 10.15 -12.49 -20.95
C ASP A 115 11.19 -13.49 -20.46
N GLU A 116 11.56 -13.47 -19.19
CA GLU A 116 12.51 -14.42 -18.60
C GLU A 116 12.08 -15.88 -18.76
N ARG A 117 10.79 -16.14 -18.60
CA ARG A 117 10.22 -17.50 -18.77
C ARG A 117 10.32 -17.97 -20.22
N VAL A 118 10.10 -17.08 -21.17
CA VAL A 118 10.19 -17.39 -22.60
C VAL A 118 11.66 -17.66 -22.99
N VAL A 119 12.60 -16.83 -22.53
CA VAL A 119 14.00 -16.90 -22.96
C VAL A 119 14.88 -17.86 -22.16
N GLN A 120 14.36 -18.48 -21.10
CA GLN A 120 15.16 -19.32 -20.19
C GLN A 120 15.88 -20.50 -20.87
N PHE A 121 15.35 -20.96 -22.01
CA PHE A 121 15.90 -22.07 -22.79
C PHE A 121 16.45 -21.64 -24.15
N MET A 122 16.39 -20.35 -24.48
CA MET A 122 16.86 -19.80 -25.75
C MET A 122 18.36 -19.51 -25.73
N GLU A 123 19.01 -19.77 -26.83
CA GLU A 123 20.39 -19.33 -27.10
C GLU A 123 20.43 -17.83 -27.41
N LEU A 124 21.64 -17.25 -27.45
CA LEU A 124 21.83 -15.82 -27.65
C LEU A 124 21.22 -15.31 -28.98
N GLU A 125 21.33 -16.06 -30.05
CA GLU A 125 20.79 -15.67 -31.37
C GLU A 125 19.26 -15.68 -31.35
N GLU A 126 18.65 -16.68 -30.73
CA GLU A 126 17.20 -16.73 -30.58
C GLU A 126 16.68 -15.58 -29.67
N ARG A 127 17.42 -15.19 -28.62
CA ARG A 127 17.09 -14.03 -27.79
C ARG A 127 17.15 -12.72 -28.56
N LYS A 128 18.10 -12.58 -29.50
CA LYS A 128 18.15 -11.42 -30.38
C LYS A 128 16.94 -11.38 -31.32
N ALA A 129 16.58 -12.51 -31.94
CA ALA A 129 15.39 -12.62 -32.78
C ALA A 129 14.08 -12.31 -31.99
N TYR A 130 13.96 -12.87 -30.80
CA TYR A 130 12.85 -12.55 -29.88
C TYR A 130 12.80 -11.06 -29.52
N SER A 131 13.96 -10.45 -29.22
CA SER A 131 14.04 -9.01 -28.92
C SER A 131 13.64 -8.14 -30.11
N ALA A 132 13.98 -8.55 -31.32
CA ALA A 132 13.57 -7.86 -32.55
C ALA A 132 12.06 -7.97 -32.76
N ALA A 133 11.45 -9.15 -32.54
CA ALA A 133 10.02 -9.35 -32.62
C ALA A 133 9.27 -8.47 -31.60
N LEU A 134 9.76 -8.38 -30.34
CA LEU A 134 9.21 -7.49 -29.32
C LEU A 134 9.29 -6.01 -29.75
N LEU A 135 10.41 -5.58 -30.33
CA LEU A 135 10.58 -4.22 -30.81
C LEU A 135 9.61 -3.90 -31.94
N ASN A 136 9.48 -4.78 -32.94
CA ASN A 136 8.56 -4.59 -34.06
C ASN A 136 7.10 -4.50 -33.58
N CYS A 137 6.70 -5.33 -32.66
CA CYS A 137 5.36 -5.27 -32.03
C CYS A 137 5.12 -3.97 -31.27
N SER A 138 6.17 -3.35 -30.72
CA SER A 138 6.05 -2.16 -29.89
C SER A 138 6.07 -0.86 -30.68
N THR A 139 6.74 -0.80 -31.81
CA THR A 139 6.81 0.40 -32.64
C THR A 139 5.46 0.80 -33.22
N ASN A 140 4.55 -0.16 -33.38
CA ASN A 140 3.17 0.10 -33.83
C ASN A 140 2.21 0.55 -32.71
N ARG A 141 2.68 0.66 -31.45
CA ARG A 141 1.86 0.95 -30.27
C ARG A 141 1.47 2.42 -30.07
N ALA A 142 1.75 3.33 -30.99
CA ALA A 142 1.68 4.78 -30.77
C ALA A 142 0.31 5.35 -30.30
N HIS A 143 -0.77 4.56 -30.26
CA HIS A 143 -2.11 5.10 -29.99
C HIS A 143 -3.04 4.28 -29.08
N PHE A 144 -2.60 3.22 -28.40
CA PHE A 144 -3.46 2.42 -27.55
C PHE A 144 -3.19 2.54 -26.03
N ALA A 145 -2.99 3.76 -25.54
CA ALA A 145 -3.09 4.05 -24.10
C ALA A 145 -4.55 3.99 -23.57
N ALA A 146 -5.44 3.27 -24.27
CA ALA A 146 -6.87 3.31 -24.01
C ALA A 146 -7.38 2.23 -23.06
N CYS A 147 -6.53 1.33 -22.58
CA CYS A 147 -6.95 0.35 -21.57
C CYS A 147 -6.30 0.70 -20.22
N PRO A 148 -7.08 0.83 -19.13
CA PRO A 148 -6.52 1.03 -17.80
C PRO A 148 -5.53 -0.08 -17.39
N VAL A 149 -5.66 -1.25 -18.01
CA VAL A 149 -4.77 -2.40 -17.85
C VAL A 149 -3.42 -2.20 -18.57
N ALA A 150 -3.31 -1.21 -19.48
CA ALA A 150 -2.10 -0.87 -20.23
C ALA A 150 -1.25 0.24 -19.56
N PHE A 151 -1.66 0.79 -18.45
CA PHE A 151 -0.92 1.81 -17.68
C PHE A 151 0.36 1.30 -17.01
N GLY A 152 0.94 0.24 -17.42
CA GLY A 152 2.17 -0.28 -16.83
C GLY A 152 3.14 -0.80 -17.88
N GLU A 153 3.03 -0.31 -19.12
CA GLU A 153 3.94 -0.76 -20.18
C GLU A 153 5.39 -0.43 -19.83
N VAL A 154 6.12 -1.47 -19.52
CA VAL A 154 7.57 -1.40 -19.35
C VAL A 154 8.17 -0.85 -20.64
N SER A 155 9.08 0.11 -20.51
CA SER A 155 9.88 0.55 -21.64
C SER A 155 10.44 -0.67 -22.34
N VAL A 156 10.15 -0.84 -23.63
CA VAL A 156 10.64 -1.95 -24.45
C VAL A 156 12.15 -2.08 -24.35
N LYS A 157 12.85 -0.95 -24.20
CA LYS A 157 14.29 -0.90 -23.96
C LYS A 157 14.70 -1.68 -22.70
N GLU A 158 13.95 -1.59 -21.60
CA GLU A 158 14.26 -2.33 -20.37
C GLU A 158 14.01 -3.82 -20.55
N ARG A 159 12.93 -4.21 -21.24
CA ARG A 159 12.64 -5.61 -21.58
C ARG A 159 13.76 -6.22 -22.44
N ILE A 160 14.14 -5.55 -23.54
CA ILE A 160 15.23 -6.00 -24.41
C ILE A 160 16.53 -6.15 -23.62
N LYS A 161 16.86 -5.18 -22.77
CA LYS A 161 18.05 -5.27 -21.91
C LYS A 161 18.00 -6.48 -20.98
N SER A 162 16.86 -6.75 -20.36
CA SER A 162 16.65 -7.92 -19.47
C SER A 162 16.82 -9.22 -20.25
N VAL A 163 16.19 -9.35 -21.43
CA VAL A 163 16.26 -10.53 -22.29
C VAL A 163 17.71 -10.85 -22.73
N LEU A 164 18.43 -9.84 -23.22
CA LEU A 164 19.81 -10.04 -23.71
C LEU A 164 20.80 -10.31 -22.57
N SER A 165 20.57 -9.75 -21.39
CA SER A 165 21.43 -9.96 -20.21
C SER A 165 20.96 -11.09 -19.30
N TYR A 166 19.93 -11.84 -19.69
CA TYR A 166 19.34 -12.88 -18.86
C TYR A 166 20.37 -13.94 -18.44
N LYS A 167 20.43 -14.15 -17.12
CA LYS A 167 21.20 -15.23 -16.49
C LYS A 167 20.25 -16.04 -15.63
N LYS A 168 20.33 -17.37 -15.71
CA LYS A 168 19.48 -18.22 -14.85
C LYS A 168 19.70 -17.86 -13.39
N PRO A 169 18.64 -17.52 -12.64
CA PRO A 169 18.78 -17.19 -11.22
C PRO A 169 19.32 -18.40 -10.45
N GLY A 170 20.31 -18.18 -9.60
CA GLY A 170 20.82 -19.21 -8.72
C GLY A 170 19.75 -19.62 -7.71
N PHE A 171 19.67 -20.91 -7.36
CA PHE A 171 18.72 -21.45 -6.39
C PHE A 171 18.71 -20.67 -5.06
N TRP A 172 19.88 -20.25 -4.60
CA TRP A 172 20.04 -19.51 -3.35
C TRP A 172 19.34 -18.16 -3.33
N ILE A 173 19.29 -17.45 -4.47
CA ILE A 173 18.62 -16.15 -4.58
C ILE A 173 17.11 -16.33 -4.38
N SER A 174 16.54 -17.35 -5.00
CA SER A 174 15.12 -17.68 -4.85
C SER A 174 14.79 -18.10 -3.41
N LEU A 175 15.65 -18.88 -2.78
CA LEU A 175 15.46 -19.33 -1.40
C LEU A 175 15.49 -18.15 -0.41
N VAL A 176 16.48 -17.26 -0.54
CA VAL A 176 16.58 -16.05 0.30
C VAL A 176 15.34 -15.15 0.10
N GLY A 177 14.87 -15.00 -1.14
CA GLY A 177 13.65 -14.23 -1.44
C GLY A 177 12.41 -14.80 -0.73
N VAL A 178 12.21 -16.10 -0.78
CA VAL A 178 11.09 -16.77 -0.09
C VAL A 178 11.20 -16.60 1.44
N ILE A 179 12.39 -16.79 2.00
CA ILE A 179 12.61 -16.59 3.46
C ILE A 179 12.31 -15.15 3.86
N ALA A 180 12.75 -14.16 3.06
CA ALA A 180 12.47 -12.75 3.33
C ALA A 180 10.96 -12.43 3.29
N ILE A 181 10.23 -12.98 2.31
CA ILE A 181 8.77 -12.80 2.20
C ILE A 181 8.06 -13.42 3.42
N VAL A 182 8.43 -14.65 3.79
CA VAL A 182 7.87 -15.34 4.96
C VAL A 182 8.17 -14.55 6.23
N PHE A 183 9.40 -14.06 6.40
CA PHE A 183 9.78 -13.24 7.55
C PHE A 183 8.93 -11.95 7.64
N VAL A 184 8.77 -11.22 6.54
CA VAL A 184 7.92 -10.03 6.49
C VAL A 184 6.47 -10.37 6.81
N ALA A 185 5.93 -11.45 6.24
CA ALA A 185 4.57 -11.91 6.51
C ALA A 185 4.37 -12.25 8.00
N VAL A 186 5.32 -12.97 8.60
CA VAL A 186 5.29 -13.26 10.04
C VAL A 186 5.35 -11.99 10.87
N CYS A 187 6.23 -11.04 10.55
CA CYS A 187 6.31 -9.75 11.24
C CYS A 187 5.00 -8.95 11.15
N LEU A 188 4.31 -8.96 9.99
CA LEU A 188 3.03 -8.28 9.82
C LEU A 188 1.89 -8.94 10.60
N VAL A 189 1.88 -10.28 10.67
CA VAL A 189 0.86 -11.04 11.41
C VAL A 189 1.13 -11.01 12.92
N THR A 190 2.41 -11.04 13.33
CA THR A 190 2.81 -11.04 14.75
C THR A 190 3.04 -9.64 15.30
N SER A 191 3.00 -8.58 14.49
CA SER A 191 2.95 -7.22 15.03
C SER A 191 1.77 -7.15 15.97
N PRO A 192 1.97 -6.91 17.28
CA PRO A 192 0.85 -6.77 18.19
C PRO A 192 0.01 -5.64 17.63
N ALA A 193 -1.21 -5.95 17.23
CA ALA A 193 -2.18 -4.93 16.90
C ALA A 193 -2.17 -3.98 18.10
N ARG A 194 -1.67 -2.76 17.88
CA ARG A 194 -1.81 -1.68 18.85
C ARG A 194 -3.31 -1.62 19.04
N LYS A 195 -3.77 -2.19 20.16
CA LYS A 195 -5.15 -2.05 20.57
C LYS A 195 -5.29 -0.57 20.90
N ASP A 196 -5.51 0.22 19.86
CA ASP A 196 -6.08 1.53 20.02
C ASP A 196 -7.43 1.30 20.66
N ALA A 197 -7.49 1.69 21.91
CA ALA A 197 -8.60 1.87 22.78
C ALA A 197 -9.98 1.86 22.08
N ALA A 198 -10.62 0.69 22.06
CA ALA A 198 -12.08 0.59 21.99
C ALA A 198 -12.48 -0.83 22.41
N ALA A 199 -12.37 -1.11 23.68
CA ALA A 199 -13.20 -2.03 24.46
C ALA A 199 -12.65 -1.98 25.89
N ALA A 200 -13.18 -1.06 26.68
CA ALA A 200 -13.15 -1.20 28.11
C ALA A 200 -13.99 -2.42 28.48
N GLY A 201 -13.31 -3.55 28.55
CA GLY A 201 -13.77 -4.75 29.23
C GLY A 201 -13.01 -4.79 30.54
N ASP A 202 -13.71 -4.65 31.62
CA ASP A 202 -13.24 -4.73 32.99
C ASP A 202 -12.29 -5.90 33.21
N THR A 203 -11.02 -5.60 33.43
CA THR A 203 -10.15 -6.44 34.24
C THR A 203 -9.43 -5.50 35.21
N GLU A 204 -10.05 -5.35 36.34
CA GLU A 204 -9.52 -4.71 37.53
C GLU A 204 -8.23 -5.39 37.95
N PRO A 205 -7.07 -4.69 38.00
CA PRO A 205 -5.95 -5.18 38.78
C PRO A 205 -6.28 -4.82 40.24
N THR A 206 -6.49 -5.86 40.97
CA THR A 206 -6.64 -5.93 42.43
C THR A 206 -5.63 -5.04 43.15
N SER A 207 -6.19 -4.17 43.99
CA SER A 207 -5.64 -3.27 44.99
C SER A 207 -5.80 -1.76 44.67
N VAL A 208 -7.04 -1.28 44.64
CA VAL A 208 -7.40 0.15 44.78
C VAL A 208 -7.45 0.46 46.26
N SER A 209 -6.32 0.57 46.94
CA SER A 209 -6.30 1.08 48.30
C SER A 209 -5.47 2.37 48.50
N ASP A 210 -4.76 2.88 47.47
CA ASP A 210 -3.88 4.05 47.64
C ASP A 210 -4.00 5.13 46.54
N ALA A 211 -5.18 5.30 45.95
CA ALA A 211 -5.41 6.43 45.04
C ALA A 211 -5.75 7.69 45.88
N VAL A 212 -4.96 8.73 45.75
CA VAL A 212 -5.18 10.02 46.41
C VAL A 212 -6.27 10.79 45.63
N SER A 213 -7.48 10.95 46.22
CA SER A 213 -8.51 11.79 45.64
C SER A 213 -8.24 13.26 45.94
N VAL A 214 -8.34 14.11 44.90
CA VAL A 214 -8.09 15.55 45.00
C VAL A 214 -9.29 16.32 44.47
N HIS A 215 -9.62 17.45 45.12
CA HIS A 215 -10.81 18.28 44.84
C HIS A 215 -10.43 19.67 44.30
N ASN A 216 -9.21 20.09 44.43
CA ASN A 216 -8.74 21.41 43.99
C ASN A 216 -7.28 21.34 43.50
N VAL A 217 -6.80 22.44 42.89
CA VAL A 217 -5.46 22.52 42.28
C VAL A 217 -4.34 22.45 43.31
N ASP A 218 -4.54 23.00 44.51
CA ASP A 218 -3.51 22.97 45.58
C ASP A 218 -3.32 21.53 46.09
N GLU A 219 -4.40 20.76 46.26
CA GLU A 219 -4.36 19.33 46.59
C GLU A 219 -3.70 18.52 45.47
N LEU A 220 -4.00 18.84 44.21
CA LEU A 220 -3.36 18.20 43.06
C LEU A 220 -1.85 18.39 43.09
N LEU A 221 -1.37 19.62 43.25
CA LEU A 221 0.07 19.93 43.31
C LEU A 221 0.76 19.26 44.51
N ALA A 222 0.09 19.20 45.67
CA ALA A 222 0.60 18.53 46.85
C ALA A 222 0.66 16.99 46.70
N ALA A 223 -0.19 16.39 45.90
CA ALA A 223 -0.24 14.96 45.67
C ALA A 223 0.80 14.47 44.60
N ILE A 224 1.46 15.36 43.89
CA ILE A 224 2.49 14.99 42.89
C ILE A 224 3.68 14.34 43.58
N ALA A 225 3.85 13.05 43.41
CA ALA A 225 4.97 12.26 43.96
C ALA A 225 5.22 11.02 43.06
N PRO A 226 6.41 10.40 43.13
CA PRO A 226 6.68 9.14 42.45
C PRO A 226 5.72 8.02 42.90
N ASP A 227 5.45 7.09 41.98
CA ASP A 227 4.62 5.89 42.20
C ASP A 227 3.22 6.19 42.76
N THR A 228 2.62 7.35 42.41
CA THR A 228 1.34 7.84 42.96
C THR A 228 0.25 7.78 41.90
N VAL A 229 -0.94 7.35 42.29
CA VAL A 229 -2.17 7.42 41.51
C VAL A 229 -3.04 8.53 42.07
N ILE A 230 -3.27 9.60 41.32
CA ILE A 230 -4.11 10.74 41.68
C ILE A 230 -5.46 10.60 40.98
N ARG A 231 -6.54 10.69 41.72
CA ARG A 231 -7.91 10.73 41.21
C ARG A 231 -8.47 12.14 41.31
N LEU A 232 -8.76 12.74 40.17
CA LEU A 232 -9.42 14.06 40.12
C LEU A 232 -10.91 13.88 40.32
N GLU A 233 -11.45 14.47 41.36
CA GLU A 233 -12.91 14.56 41.53
C GLU A 233 -13.52 15.60 40.57
N PRO A 234 -14.84 15.51 40.24
CA PRO A 234 -15.46 16.43 39.31
C PRO A 234 -15.30 17.90 39.73
N GLY A 235 -14.69 18.72 38.85
CA GLY A 235 -14.43 20.12 39.15
C GLY A 235 -13.53 20.76 38.08
N THR A 236 -13.28 22.06 38.19
CA THR A 236 -12.34 22.81 37.39
C THR A 236 -11.03 22.98 38.16
N TYR A 237 -9.92 22.56 37.56
CA TYR A 237 -8.60 22.67 38.15
C TYR A 237 -7.81 23.75 37.39
N ASN A 238 -7.96 25.00 37.81
CA ASN A 238 -7.26 26.13 37.22
C ASN A 238 -5.86 26.26 37.82
N LEU A 239 -4.82 25.99 37.07
CA LEU A 239 -3.44 26.04 37.52
C LEU A 239 -2.95 27.44 37.85
N SER A 240 -3.47 28.50 37.19
CA SER A 240 -3.17 29.88 37.49
C SER A 240 -3.76 30.38 38.82
N GLY A 241 -4.76 29.66 39.35
CA GLY A 241 -5.35 29.89 40.65
C GLY A 241 -4.63 29.22 41.84
N ALA A 242 -3.56 28.47 41.59
CA ALA A 242 -2.79 27.83 42.68
C ALA A 242 -2.09 28.82 43.58
N LYS A 243 -2.08 28.56 44.89
CA LYS A 243 -1.40 29.45 45.88
C LYS A 243 0.09 29.70 45.65
N GLY A 244 0.77 28.80 44.93
CA GLY A 244 2.18 28.91 44.60
C GLY A 244 2.46 29.25 43.12
N TYR A 245 1.48 29.74 42.37
CA TYR A 245 1.64 30.02 40.94
C TYR A 245 2.75 31.05 40.70
N GLY A 246 3.71 30.66 39.87
CA GLY A 246 4.87 31.53 39.53
C GLY A 246 5.91 31.70 40.62
N LEU A 247 5.73 31.08 41.81
CA LEU A 247 6.73 31.11 42.87
C LEU A 247 7.59 29.86 42.87
N PRO A 248 8.82 29.92 43.44
CA PRO A 248 9.66 28.74 43.60
C PRO A 248 8.93 27.66 44.37
N SER A 249 8.82 26.47 43.79
CA SER A 249 8.15 25.34 44.45
C SER A 249 9.00 24.79 45.59
N GLU A 250 8.38 24.52 46.73
CA GLU A 250 9.01 23.76 47.82
C GLU A 250 9.06 22.25 47.53
N SER A 251 8.27 21.77 46.56
CA SER A 251 8.24 20.38 46.16
C SER A 251 9.41 20.06 45.20
N PRO A 252 10.12 18.96 45.39
CA PRO A 252 11.16 18.50 44.44
C PRO A 252 10.59 17.92 43.17
N TYR A 253 9.26 17.74 43.04
CA TYR A 253 8.58 17.01 41.98
C TYR A 253 7.96 17.89 40.92
N TYR A 254 7.86 19.20 41.15
CA TYR A 254 7.41 20.16 40.13
C TYR A 254 8.07 21.51 40.32
N ALA A 255 8.13 22.29 39.23
CA ALA A 255 8.58 23.67 39.24
C ALA A 255 7.76 24.51 38.27
N TRP A 256 7.62 25.80 38.55
CA TRP A 256 7.07 26.77 37.63
C TRP A 256 8.18 27.35 36.74
N THR A 257 7.98 27.33 35.44
CA THR A 257 8.92 27.91 34.48
C THR A 257 8.26 29.06 33.77
N GLU A 258 8.85 30.24 33.79
CA GLU A 258 8.34 31.42 33.11
C GLU A 258 8.40 31.25 31.59
N LYS A 259 7.32 31.57 30.91
CA LYS A 259 7.16 31.61 29.47
C LYS A 259 6.62 32.95 29.06
N TYR A 260 6.54 33.19 27.73
CA TYR A 260 6.12 34.46 27.15
C TYR A 260 4.67 34.85 27.54
N ASP A 261 3.80 33.89 27.81
CA ASP A 261 2.37 34.02 28.11
C ASP A 261 1.98 33.62 29.54
N GLY A 262 2.96 33.41 30.44
CA GLY A 262 2.68 33.03 31.81
C GLY A 262 3.65 32.02 32.39
N PHE A 263 3.19 31.17 33.32
CA PHE A 263 4.02 30.11 33.91
C PHE A 263 3.53 28.73 33.53
N GLU A 264 4.45 27.87 33.15
CA GLU A 264 4.21 26.46 32.82
C GLU A 264 4.60 25.55 34.00
N LEU A 265 3.74 24.59 34.34
CA LEU A 265 4.05 23.59 35.35
C LEU A 265 4.92 22.49 34.78
N MET A 266 6.17 22.43 35.20
CA MET A 266 7.12 21.39 34.79
C MET A 266 7.21 20.32 35.87
N LEU A 267 6.88 19.07 35.51
CA LEU A 267 7.08 17.90 36.37
C LEU A 267 8.53 17.44 36.27
N GLN A 268 9.17 17.21 37.40
CA GLN A 268 10.55 16.76 37.48
C GLN A 268 10.74 15.70 38.55
N ASN A 269 11.70 14.80 38.36
CA ASN A 269 12.00 13.70 39.29
C ASN A 269 10.79 12.77 39.64
N VAL A 270 9.79 12.69 38.76
CA VAL A 270 8.60 11.88 38.95
C VAL A 270 8.62 10.66 38.02
N LYS A 271 8.43 9.47 38.58
CA LYS A 271 8.25 8.20 37.85
C LYS A 271 6.93 7.57 38.25
N ASN A 272 6.26 6.90 37.29
CA ASN A 272 5.01 6.17 37.50
C ASN A 272 3.86 7.01 38.11
N LEU A 273 3.79 8.32 37.82
CA LEU A 273 2.66 9.15 38.18
C LEU A 273 1.49 8.88 37.25
N THR A 274 0.32 8.58 37.81
CA THR A 274 -0.91 8.39 37.04
C THR A 274 -1.96 9.37 37.53
N ILE A 275 -2.53 10.19 36.65
CA ILE A 275 -3.63 11.10 36.94
C ILE A 275 -4.88 10.60 36.21
N ARG A 276 -5.96 10.37 36.93
CA ARG A 276 -7.25 9.87 36.38
C ARG A 276 -8.40 10.74 36.81
N GLY A 277 -9.31 11.06 35.88
CA GLY A 277 -10.59 11.68 36.21
C GLY A 277 -11.55 10.67 36.83
N SER A 278 -12.44 11.12 37.69
CA SER A 278 -13.39 10.28 38.44
C SER A 278 -14.67 9.92 37.68
N GLY A 279 -14.92 10.40 36.47
CA GLY A 279 -16.18 10.19 35.80
C GLY A 279 -16.19 10.29 34.27
N LYS A 280 -17.39 10.12 33.69
CA LYS A 280 -17.68 10.21 32.26
C LYS A 280 -17.70 11.65 31.69
N VAL A 281 -17.45 12.66 32.51
CA VAL A 281 -17.42 14.07 32.13
C VAL A 281 -15.97 14.51 32.02
N SER A 282 -15.60 15.15 30.90
CA SER A 282 -14.27 15.73 30.72
C SER A 282 -14.04 16.77 31.83
N THR A 283 -12.96 16.61 32.59
CA THR A 283 -12.46 17.58 33.56
C THR A 283 -11.37 18.39 32.87
N PRO A 284 -11.64 19.65 32.44
CA PRO A 284 -10.61 20.45 31.78
C PRO A 284 -9.57 20.90 32.81
N LEU A 285 -8.28 20.80 32.41
CA LEU A 285 -7.18 21.51 33.01
C LEU A 285 -7.06 22.83 32.26
N GLU A 286 -7.49 23.93 32.88
CA GLU A 286 -7.44 25.26 32.28
C GLU A 286 -6.25 26.03 32.82
N CYS A 287 -5.52 26.68 31.90
CA CYS A 287 -4.60 27.76 32.20
C CYS A 287 -5.22 29.00 31.55
N ASP A 288 -5.65 29.97 32.35
CA ASP A 288 -6.01 31.29 31.83
C ASP A 288 -4.73 32.00 31.38
N PRO A 289 -4.77 32.76 30.24
CA PRO A 289 -3.65 33.48 29.70
C PRO A 289 -3.12 34.57 30.61
#